data_abd9e38809d345e444e7bc27ec3b8256
#
_entry.id   abd9e38809d345e444e7bc27ec3b8256
#
_cell.length_a   1.000
_cell.length_b   1.000
_cell.length_c   1.000
_cell.angle_alpha   90.00
_cell.angle_beta   90.00
_cell.angle_gamma   90.00
#
_symmetry.space_group_name_H-M   'P 1'
#
loop_
_entity.id
_entity.type
_entity.pdbx_description
1 polymer ?
#
loop_
_entity_poly.entity_id
_entity_poly.type
_entity_poly.pdbx_seq_one_letter_code
_entity_poly.pdbx_strand_id
1 'polypeptide(L)' 'MQFPNRNIVEMLRKQYPTGTRVELIEMDDLQAPPIGTQGTVKGIDDTGSIMVRWDSGSSLNVIYGVDLCRKIV' A
#
# COMPACT_ATOMS: atom_id res chain seq x y z
N MET A 1 2.59 -20.60 -5.38
CA MET A 1 2.28 -19.20 -5.07
C MET A 1 1.84 -18.47 -6.32
N GLN A 2 0.81 -17.68 -6.22
CA GLN A 2 0.32 -16.91 -7.35
C GLN A 2 0.50 -15.43 -7.07
N PHE A 3 1.08 -14.73 -8.04
CA PHE A 3 1.16 -13.28 -8.00
C PHE A 3 -0.08 -12.71 -8.68
N PRO A 4 -0.49 -11.48 -8.35
CA PRO A 4 -1.52 -10.79 -9.11
C PRO A 4 -1.10 -10.73 -10.58
N ASN A 5 -2.06 -10.76 -11.49
CA ASN A 5 -1.72 -10.66 -12.89
C ASN A 5 -1.24 -9.25 -13.22
N ARG A 6 -0.62 -9.11 -14.40
CA ARG A 6 -0.06 -7.84 -14.82
C ARG A 6 -1.09 -6.71 -14.83
N ASN A 7 -2.36 -7.03 -15.15
CA ASN A 7 -3.40 -6.00 -15.22
C ASN A 7 -3.67 -5.38 -13.86
N ILE A 8 -3.62 -6.20 -12.80
CA ILE A 8 -3.81 -5.69 -11.43
C ILE A 8 -2.65 -4.78 -11.05
N VAL A 9 -1.42 -5.19 -11.33
CA VAL A 9 -0.24 -4.38 -11.03
C VAL A 9 -0.31 -3.05 -11.77
N GLU A 10 -0.68 -3.06 -13.05
CA GLU A 10 -0.81 -1.84 -13.84
C GLU A 10 -1.92 -0.95 -13.32
N MET A 11 -3.04 -1.53 -12.91
CA MET A 11 -4.14 -0.78 -12.30
C MET A 11 -3.66 -0.07 -11.03
N LEU A 12 -2.94 -0.79 -10.17
CA LEU A 12 -2.42 -0.21 -8.93
C LEU A 12 -1.44 0.92 -9.21
N ARG A 13 -0.59 0.77 -10.23
CA ARG A 13 0.36 1.82 -10.60
C ARG A 13 -0.35 3.09 -11.07
N LYS A 14 -1.50 2.93 -11.72
CA LYS A 14 -2.30 4.09 -12.15
C LYS A 14 -3.05 4.73 -11.00
N GLN A 15 -3.57 3.93 -10.07
CA GLN A 15 -4.34 4.43 -8.94
C GLN A 15 -3.47 5.03 -7.86
N TYR A 16 -2.26 4.47 -7.68
CA TYR A 16 -1.35 4.86 -6.60
C TYR A 16 0.02 5.22 -7.15
N PRO A 17 0.11 6.30 -7.94
CA PRO A 17 1.43 6.73 -8.43
C PRO A 17 2.30 7.17 -7.26
N THR A 18 3.61 7.11 -7.46
CA THR A 18 4.59 7.55 -6.47
C THR A 18 4.25 8.95 -5.99
N GLY A 19 4.26 9.15 -4.68
CA GLY A 19 3.91 10.43 -4.07
C GLY A 19 2.46 10.53 -3.61
N THR A 20 1.61 9.55 -3.96
CA THR A 20 0.22 9.55 -3.50
C THR A 20 0.17 9.42 -1.98
N ARG A 21 -0.65 10.24 -1.33
CA ARG A 21 -0.88 10.14 0.11
C ARG A 21 -1.99 9.13 0.38
N VAL A 22 -1.77 8.28 1.37
CA VAL A 22 -2.72 7.23 1.74
C VAL A 22 -2.89 7.18 3.25
N GLU A 23 -3.99 6.58 3.67
CA GLU A 23 -4.29 6.32 5.08
C GLU A 23 -4.51 4.83 5.26
N LEU A 24 -3.92 4.26 6.30
CA LEU A 24 -4.08 2.83 6.60
C LEU A 24 -5.46 2.57 7.16
N ILE A 25 -6.18 1.63 6.54
CA ILE A 25 -7.52 1.22 6.95
C ILE A 25 -7.48 -0.11 7.67
N GLU A 26 -6.70 -1.07 7.17
CA GLU A 26 -6.63 -2.40 7.76
C GLU A 26 -5.30 -3.06 7.42
N MET A 27 -4.64 -3.61 8.44
CA MET A 27 -3.42 -4.40 8.24
C MET A 27 -3.29 -5.36 9.42
N ASP A 28 -3.34 -6.66 9.13
CA ASP A 28 -3.27 -7.71 10.16
C ASP A 28 -1.81 -8.15 10.34
N ASP A 29 -1.03 -7.33 11.00
CA ASP A 29 0.39 -7.56 11.24
C ASP A 29 0.73 -6.99 12.60
N LEU A 30 1.49 -7.74 13.39
CA LEU A 30 1.87 -7.30 14.74
C LEU A 30 2.67 -6.02 14.73
N GLN A 31 3.36 -5.73 13.62
CA GLN A 31 4.17 -4.53 13.48
C GLN A 31 3.49 -3.45 12.66
N ALA A 32 2.20 -3.62 12.37
CA ALA A 32 1.46 -2.63 11.61
C ALA A 32 1.42 -1.30 12.36
N PRO A 33 1.53 -0.17 11.65
CA PRO A 33 1.27 1.12 12.29
C PRO A 33 -0.21 1.20 12.69
N PRO A 34 -0.58 2.08 13.61
CA PRO A 34 -1.99 2.21 14.00
C PRO A 34 -2.89 2.52 12.79
N ILE A 35 -4.11 2.00 12.83
CA ILE A 35 -5.12 2.33 11.82
C ILE A 35 -5.29 3.84 11.81
N GLY A 36 -5.38 4.43 10.63
CA GLY A 36 -5.47 5.88 10.45
C GLY A 36 -4.12 6.54 10.21
N THR A 37 -3.01 5.79 10.36
CA THR A 37 -1.69 6.33 10.05
C THR A 37 -1.63 6.70 8.56
N GLN A 38 -1.07 7.87 8.27
CA GLN A 38 -0.91 8.33 6.90
C GLN A 38 0.50 8.01 6.39
N GLY A 39 0.62 7.92 5.08
CA GLY A 39 1.91 7.65 4.45
C GLY A 39 1.94 8.10 3.01
N THR A 40 3.10 7.90 2.39
CA THR A 40 3.33 8.28 1.00
C THR A 40 3.72 7.05 0.19
N VAL A 41 3.05 6.83 -0.93
CA VAL A 41 3.35 5.72 -1.83
C VAL A 41 4.71 5.94 -2.46
N LYS A 42 5.58 4.91 -2.41
CA LYS A 42 6.89 4.92 -3.06
C LYS A 42 6.84 4.22 -4.41
N GLY A 43 5.87 3.35 -4.63
CA GLY A 43 5.72 2.61 -5.87
C GLY A 43 4.89 1.36 -5.64
N ILE A 44 4.75 0.56 -6.70
CA ILE A 44 4.06 -0.72 -6.67
C ILE A 44 5.07 -1.77 -7.12
N ASP A 45 5.24 -2.84 -6.35
CA ASP A 45 6.15 -3.91 -6.77
C ASP A 45 5.43 -4.90 -7.67
N ASP A 46 6.19 -5.85 -8.21
CA ASP A 46 5.65 -6.81 -9.16
C ASP A 46 4.73 -7.84 -8.52
N THR A 47 4.72 -7.93 -7.20
CA THR A 47 3.81 -8.83 -6.47
C THR A 47 2.48 -8.18 -6.17
N GLY A 48 2.27 -6.92 -6.57
CA GLY A 48 1.03 -6.21 -6.29
C GLY A 48 0.99 -5.57 -4.92
N SER A 49 2.14 -5.35 -4.30
CA SER A 49 2.21 -4.64 -3.03
C SER A 49 2.39 -3.15 -3.27
N ILE A 50 1.66 -2.34 -2.51
CA ILE A 50 1.83 -0.90 -2.51
C ILE A 50 2.92 -0.57 -1.51
N MET A 51 4.05 -0.11 -2.00
CA MET A 51 5.18 0.25 -1.15
C MET A 51 4.93 1.63 -0.56
N VAL A 52 4.85 1.71 0.77
CA VAL A 52 4.47 2.94 1.47
C VAL A 52 5.53 3.29 2.49
N ARG A 53 5.86 4.57 2.55
CA ARG A 53 6.60 5.14 3.69
C ARG A 53 5.57 5.76 4.62
N TRP A 54 5.33 5.12 5.75
CA TRP A 54 4.38 5.62 6.73
C TRP A 54 4.99 6.77 7.54
N ASP A 55 4.19 7.77 7.87
CA ASP A 55 4.68 8.93 8.63
C ASP A 55 5.19 8.54 10.01
N SER A 56 4.74 7.39 10.53
CA SER A 56 5.22 6.85 11.80
C SER A 56 6.63 6.27 11.73
N GLY A 57 7.21 6.16 10.54
CA GLY A 57 8.52 5.57 10.33
C GLY A 57 8.49 4.11 9.88
N SER A 58 7.32 3.48 9.90
CA SER A 58 7.17 2.12 9.38
C SER A 58 7.32 2.10 7.88
N SER A 59 7.78 0.98 7.33
CA SER A 59 7.89 0.77 5.88
C SER A 59 7.17 -0.50 5.42
N LEU A 60 6.18 -0.97 6.20
CA LEU A 60 5.40 -2.14 5.81
C LEU A 60 4.54 -1.82 4.60
N ASN A 61 4.57 -2.71 3.60
CA ASN A 61 3.81 -2.53 2.37
C ASN A 61 2.35 -2.95 2.56
N VAL A 62 1.47 -2.36 1.76
CA VAL A 62 0.05 -2.74 1.72
C VAL A 62 -0.10 -3.81 0.65
N ILE A 63 -0.53 -5.01 1.04
CA ILE A 63 -0.65 -6.15 0.14
C ILE A 63 -2.05 -6.17 -0.44
N TYR A 64 -2.16 -6.06 -1.76
CA TYR A 64 -3.44 -6.05 -2.46
C TYR A 64 -4.23 -7.32 -2.14
N GLY A 65 -5.48 -7.13 -1.74
CA GLY A 65 -6.36 -8.25 -1.39
C GLY A 65 -6.22 -8.75 0.04
N VAL A 66 -5.23 -8.26 0.79
CA VAL A 66 -4.99 -8.66 2.18
C VAL A 66 -5.11 -7.46 3.11
N ASP A 67 -4.39 -6.39 2.80
CA ASP A 67 -4.42 -5.16 3.57
C ASP A 67 -5.23 -4.10 2.83
N LEU A 68 -5.58 -3.03 3.50
CA LEU A 68 -6.41 -1.99 2.91
C LEU A 68 -5.91 -0.60 3.30
N CYS A 69 -5.77 0.25 2.31
CA CYS A 69 -5.51 1.68 2.51
C CYS A 69 -6.43 2.47 1.58
N ARG A 70 -6.56 3.77 1.82
CA ARG A 70 -7.32 4.65 0.94
C ARG A 70 -6.49 5.88 0.60
N LYS A 71 -6.76 6.44 -0.56
CA LYS A 71 -6.11 7.69 -0.95
C LYS A 71 -6.69 8.85 -0.16
N ILE A 72 -5.81 9.77 0.21
CA ILE A 72 -6.20 11.03 0.86
C ILE A 72 -6.11 12.12 -0.19
N VAL A 73 -7.17 12.89 -0.29
CA VAL A 73 -7.22 13.98 -1.26
C VAL A 73 -6.76 15.29 -0.60
#